data_0ea66ae8ef899adee92d2707db805e45
#
_entry.id   0ea66ae8ef899adee92d2707db805e45
#
_cell.length_a   1.000
_cell.length_b   1.000
_cell.length_c   1.000
_cell.angle_alpha   90.00
_cell.angle_beta   90.00
_cell.angle_gamma   90.00
#
_symmetry.space_group_name_H-M   'P 1'
#
loop_
_entity.id
_entity.type
_entity.pdbx_description
1 polymer ?
#
loop_
_entity_poly.entity_id
_entity_poly.type
_entity_poly.pdbx_seq_one_letter_code
_entity_poly.pdbx_strand_id
1 'polypeptide(L)'
;YMDDIRAKASEQGFVETVFGRRLYLPEINARNAQRRQYAERTAINAPMQGTAADIIKRAMITVHDWLNTERPGARMIMQVHDELVFEVKDDEIDAVTSKVTELMNGAAELSVALKVDVGTGSNWDEAH
;
A
#
# COMPACT_ATOMS: atom_id res chain seq x y z
N TYR A 1 8.25 -6.93 -19.45
CA TYR A 1 7.33 -6.30 -18.49
C TYR A 1 6.98 -4.86 -18.87
N MET A 2 7.99 -4.00 -19.00
CA MET A 2 7.76 -2.58 -19.28
C MET A 2 7.11 -2.34 -20.65
N ASP A 3 7.57 -3.04 -21.67
CA ASP A 3 7.04 -2.90 -23.03
C ASP A 3 5.61 -3.41 -23.13
N ASP A 4 5.30 -4.50 -22.45
CA ASP A 4 3.95 -5.06 -22.40
C ASP A 4 2.97 -4.11 -21.72
N ILE A 5 3.38 -3.47 -20.63
CA ILE A 5 2.55 -2.51 -19.92
C ILE A 5 2.29 -1.28 -20.76
N ARG A 6 3.32 -0.75 -21.43
CA ARG A 6 3.17 0.41 -22.33
C ARG A 6 2.21 0.10 -23.47
N ALA A 7 2.34 -1.08 -24.08
CA ALA A 7 1.48 -1.49 -25.17
C ALA A 7 0.02 -1.62 -24.73
N LYS A 8 -0.24 -2.25 -23.59
CA LYS A 8 -1.58 -2.36 -23.03
C LYS A 8 -2.16 -1.00 -22.67
N ALA A 9 -1.38 -0.14 -22.03
CA ALA A 9 -1.83 1.19 -21.65
C ALA A 9 -2.19 2.03 -22.87
N SER A 10 -1.38 1.95 -23.92
CA SER A 10 -1.64 2.67 -25.17
C SER A 10 -2.91 2.18 -25.86
N GLU A 11 -3.18 0.89 -25.83
CA GLU A 11 -4.36 0.28 -26.42
C GLU A 11 -5.63 0.54 -25.61
N GLN A 12 -5.56 0.39 -24.29
CA GLN A 12 -6.73 0.45 -23.40
C GLN A 12 -6.98 1.83 -22.80
N GLY A 13 -5.93 2.66 -22.70
CA GLY A 13 -6.02 3.95 -22.04
C GLY A 13 -5.97 3.90 -20.52
N PHE A 14 -5.68 2.74 -19.95
CA PHE A 14 -5.56 2.56 -18.50
C PHE A 14 -4.61 1.41 -18.16
N VAL A 15 -4.17 1.38 -16.91
CA VAL A 15 -3.48 0.24 -16.30
C VAL A 15 -4.24 -0.20 -15.06
N GLU A 16 -3.96 -1.39 -14.55
CA GLU A 16 -4.65 -1.95 -13.39
C GLU A 16 -3.69 -2.37 -12.31
N THR A 17 -4.11 -2.26 -11.04
CA THR A 17 -3.42 -2.88 -9.93
C THR A 17 -3.64 -4.40 -9.95
N VAL A 18 -2.90 -5.12 -9.11
CA VAL A 18 -3.09 -6.58 -8.94
C VAL A 18 -4.52 -6.91 -8.54
N PHE A 19 -5.20 -6.00 -7.83
CA PHE A 19 -6.58 -6.20 -7.38
C PHE A 19 -7.64 -5.72 -8.39
N GLY A 20 -7.20 -5.28 -9.58
CA GLY A 20 -8.11 -4.89 -10.65
C GLY A 20 -8.59 -3.45 -10.62
N ARG A 21 -8.04 -2.61 -9.75
CA ARG A 21 -8.39 -1.18 -9.73
C ARG A 21 -7.75 -0.47 -10.91
N ARG A 22 -8.55 0.20 -11.72
CA ARG A 22 -8.08 0.86 -12.94
C ARG A 22 -7.53 2.26 -12.67
N LEU A 23 -6.44 2.56 -13.36
CA LEU A 23 -5.79 3.87 -13.33
C LEU A 23 -5.74 4.40 -14.75
N TYR A 24 -6.58 5.39 -15.04
CA TYR A 24 -6.72 5.92 -16.40
C TYR A 24 -5.57 6.86 -16.76
N LEU A 25 -5.13 6.77 -18.01
CA LEU A 25 -3.99 7.52 -18.54
C LEU A 25 -4.42 8.27 -19.80
N PRO A 26 -5.12 9.40 -19.67
CA PRO A 26 -5.65 10.12 -20.83
C PRO A 26 -4.56 10.65 -21.77
N GLU A 27 -3.35 10.85 -21.26
CA GLU A 27 -2.23 11.39 -22.04
C GLU A 27 -1.33 10.31 -22.67
N ILE A 28 -1.68 9.01 -22.56
CA ILE A 28 -0.80 7.92 -23.04
C ILE A 28 -0.53 7.99 -24.53
N ASN A 29 -1.45 8.53 -25.32
CA ASN A 29 -1.32 8.70 -26.75
C ASN A 29 -1.24 10.17 -27.16
N ALA A 30 -0.84 11.06 -26.25
CA ALA A 30 -0.73 12.48 -26.52
C ALA A 30 0.29 12.76 -27.61
N ARG A 31 0.01 13.77 -28.47
CA ARG A 31 0.94 14.20 -29.49
C ARG A 31 2.16 14.91 -28.90
N ASN A 32 1.98 15.57 -27.75
CA ASN A 32 3.08 16.21 -27.05
C ASN A 32 3.97 15.13 -26.44
N ALA A 33 5.24 15.08 -26.85
CA ALA A 33 6.17 14.05 -26.42
C ALA A 33 6.40 14.04 -24.90
N GLN A 34 6.44 15.20 -24.25
CA GLN A 34 6.64 15.29 -22.81
C GLN A 34 5.45 14.70 -22.04
N ARG A 35 4.22 15.01 -22.46
CA ARG A 35 3.00 14.48 -21.84
C ARG A 35 2.90 12.98 -22.03
N ARG A 36 3.18 12.50 -23.24
CA ARG A 36 3.16 11.07 -23.53
C ARG A 36 4.21 10.31 -22.71
N GLN A 37 5.43 10.83 -22.62
CA GLN A 37 6.50 10.20 -21.84
C GLN A 37 6.17 10.14 -20.36
N TYR A 38 5.57 11.20 -19.83
CA TYR A 38 5.10 11.21 -18.44
C TYR A 38 4.03 10.13 -18.22
N ALA A 39 3.06 10.01 -19.11
CA ALA A 39 2.03 8.98 -19.03
C ALA A 39 2.61 7.57 -19.15
N GLU A 40 3.61 7.38 -20.00
CA GLU A 40 4.31 6.09 -20.13
C GLU A 40 5.03 5.69 -18.85
N ARG A 41 5.71 6.64 -18.18
CA ARG A 41 6.33 6.39 -16.88
C ARG A 41 5.30 6.06 -15.81
N THR A 42 4.19 6.79 -15.81
CA THR A 42 3.08 6.51 -14.90
C THR A 42 2.51 5.13 -15.14
N ALA A 43 2.37 4.70 -16.41
CA ALA A 43 1.88 3.38 -16.75
C ALA A 43 2.76 2.25 -16.17
N ILE A 44 4.06 2.48 -16.08
CA ILE A 44 5.00 1.51 -15.52
C ILE A 44 4.92 1.48 -14.00
N ASN A 45 4.89 2.67 -13.36
CA ASN A 45 4.98 2.80 -11.91
C ASN A 45 3.65 2.69 -11.18
N ALA A 46 2.56 3.17 -11.78
CA ALA A 46 1.27 3.24 -11.12
C ALA A 46 0.69 1.88 -10.71
N PRO A 47 0.81 0.80 -11.49
CA PRO A 47 0.32 -0.50 -11.03
C PRO A 47 1.00 -0.98 -9.76
N MET A 48 2.31 -0.76 -9.64
CA MET A 48 3.07 -1.13 -8.44
C MET A 48 2.70 -0.25 -7.25
N GLN A 49 2.66 1.07 -7.45
CA GLN A 49 2.28 2.02 -6.40
C GLN A 49 0.82 1.84 -5.99
N GLY A 50 -0.07 1.64 -6.95
CA GLY A 50 -1.48 1.40 -6.69
C GLY A 50 -1.72 0.09 -5.96
N THR A 51 -1.00 -0.97 -6.32
CA THR A 51 -1.08 -2.25 -5.61
C THR A 51 -0.61 -2.11 -4.17
N ALA A 52 0.50 -1.40 -3.93
CA ALA A 52 0.98 -1.12 -2.58
C ALA A 52 -0.06 -0.35 -1.76
N ALA A 53 -0.70 0.66 -2.35
CA ALA A 53 -1.77 1.41 -1.70
C ALA A 53 -2.98 0.52 -1.39
N ASP A 54 -3.35 -0.38 -2.28
CA ASP A 54 -4.45 -1.31 -2.07
C ASP A 54 -4.16 -2.29 -0.94
N ILE A 55 -2.92 -2.78 -0.85
CA ILE A 55 -2.46 -3.65 0.25
C ILE A 55 -2.57 -2.92 1.58
N ILE A 56 -2.11 -1.67 1.67
CA ILE A 56 -2.19 -0.88 2.89
C ILE A 56 -3.64 -0.67 3.31
N LYS A 57 -4.54 -0.36 2.38
CA LYS A 57 -5.96 -0.20 2.68
C LYS A 57 -6.58 -1.48 3.21
N ARG A 58 -6.27 -2.62 2.61
CA ARG A 58 -6.75 -3.93 3.08
C ARG A 58 -6.20 -4.24 4.47
N ALA A 59 -4.93 -3.96 4.70
CA ALA A 59 -4.31 -4.15 6.01
C ALA A 59 -4.97 -3.26 7.07
N MET A 60 -5.27 -2.01 6.75
CA MET A 60 -5.97 -1.09 7.66
C MET A 60 -7.33 -1.62 8.06
N ILE A 61 -8.12 -2.12 7.12
CA ILE A 61 -9.44 -2.68 7.39
C ILE A 61 -9.32 -3.89 8.31
N THR A 62 -8.43 -4.82 7.99
CA THR A 62 -8.22 -6.04 8.78
C THR A 62 -7.74 -5.72 10.19
N VAL A 63 -6.78 -4.81 10.33
CA VAL A 63 -6.25 -4.38 11.62
C VAL A 63 -7.33 -3.65 12.44
N HIS A 64 -8.09 -2.78 11.78
CA HIS A 64 -9.18 -2.05 12.43
C HIS A 64 -10.24 -3.01 13.01
N ASP A 65 -10.63 -4.02 12.23
CA ASP A 65 -11.58 -5.03 12.68
C ASP A 65 -11.03 -5.81 13.88
N TRP A 66 -9.76 -6.18 13.84
CA TRP A 66 -9.11 -6.85 14.97
C TRP A 66 -9.09 -5.98 16.23
N LEU A 67 -8.75 -4.69 16.09
CA LEU A 67 -8.71 -3.75 17.21
C LEU A 67 -10.11 -3.60 17.85
N ASN A 68 -11.16 -3.59 17.04
CA ASN A 68 -12.53 -3.49 17.54
C ASN A 68 -13.01 -4.78 18.19
N THR A 69 -12.58 -5.93 17.70
CA THR A 69 -13.03 -7.24 18.19
C THR A 69 -12.30 -7.65 19.46
N GLU A 70 -10.97 -7.59 19.46
CA GLU A 70 -10.14 -8.07 20.57
C GLU A 70 -9.91 -6.98 21.62
N ARG A 71 -10.07 -5.73 21.25
CA ARG A 71 -9.87 -4.54 22.11
C ARG A 71 -8.57 -4.58 22.90
N PRO A 72 -7.40 -4.78 22.24
CA PRO A 72 -6.12 -4.68 22.92
C PRO A 72 -5.89 -3.25 23.40
N GLY A 73 -4.88 -3.03 24.23
CA GLY A 73 -4.47 -1.70 24.65
C GLY A 73 -3.77 -0.92 23.56
N ALA A 74 -4.35 -0.89 22.38
CA ALA A 74 -3.77 -0.26 21.20
C ALA A 74 -4.86 0.37 20.35
N ARG A 75 -4.50 1.42 19.62
CA ARG A 75 -5.36 1.99 18.59
C ARG A 75 -4.52 2.52 17.43
N MET A 76 -5.08 2.42 16.24
CA MET A 76 -4.47 2.97 15.05
C MET A 76 -4.82 4.46 14.99
N ILE A 77 -3.79 5.32 14.98
CA ILE A 77 -4.01 6.76 15.06
C ILE A 77 -3.89 7.46 13.71
N MET A 78 -3.06 6.94 12.80
CA MET A 78 -2.94 7.54 11.47
C MET A 78 -2.23 6.61 10.50
N GLN A 79 -2.36 6.95 9.22
CA GLN A 79 -1.58 6.35 8.13
C GLN A 79 -0.77 7.46 7.49
N VAL A 80 0.54 7.25 7.32
CA VAL A 80 1.45 8.20 6.68
C VAL A 80 2.21 7.43 5.60
N HIS A 81 2.02 7.84 4.33
CA HIS A 81 2.58 7.14 3.18
C HIS A 81 2.20 5.65 3.19
N ASP A 82 3.17 4.76 3.35
CA ASP A 82 2.98 3.31 3.42
C ASP A 82 3.11 2.77 4.85
N GLU A 83 3.00 3.64 5.85
CA GLU A 83 3.13 3.29 7.26
C GLU A 83 1.80 3.37 7.98
N LEU A 84 1.59 2.46 8.93
CA LEU A 84 0.50 2.53 9.90
C LEU A 84 1.09 2.87 11.27
N VAL A 85 0.52 3.87 11.92
CA VAL A 85 1.00 4.35 13.22
C VAL A 85 -0.02 4.01 14.30
N PHE A 86 0.46 3.41 15.38
CA PHE A 86 -0.37 2.93 16.48
C PHE A 86 0.09 3.55 17.80
N GLU A 87 -0.88 3.80 18.68
CA GLU A 87 -0.62 4.06 20.08
C GLU A 87 -0.89 2.77 20.85
N VAL A 88 0.09 2.27 21.60
CA VAL A 88 0.04 0.95 22.23
C VAL A 88 0.49 1.05 23.70
N LYS A 89 -0.21 0.36 24.59
CA LYS A 89 0.24 0.23 25.98
C LYS A 89 1.57 -0.53 26.02
N ASP A 90 2.48 -0.09 26.91
CA ASP A 90 3.85 -0.62 27.00
C ASP A 90 3.90 -2.13 27.20
N ASP A 91 2.98 -2.68 27.98
CA ASP A 91 2.92 -4.12 28.28
C ASP A 91 2.33 -4.96 27.15
N GLU A 92 1.80 -4.32 26.11
CA GLU A 92 1.18 -5.00 24.97
C GLU A 92 1.92 -4.82 23.65
N ILE A 93 3.08 -4.13 23.67
CA ILE A 93 3.84 -3.83 22.44
C ILE A 93 4.18 -5.10 21.67
N ASP A 94 4.71 -6.12 22.34
CA ASP A 94 5.13 -7.36 21.68
C ASP A 94 3.94 -8.11 21.06
N ALA A 95 2.84 -8.23 21.79
CA ALA A 95 1.63 -8.92 21.32
C ALA A 95 1.01 -8.18 20.13
N VAL A 96 0.89 -6.86 20.22
CA VAL A 96 0.33 -6.04 19.15
C VAL A 96 1.23 -6.07 17.93
N THR A 97 2.55 -5.95 18.09
CA THR A 97 3.50 -6.02 16.98
C THR A 97 3.39 -7.33 16.22
N SER A 98 3.35 -8.46 16.94
CA SER A 98 3.22 -9.78 16.32
C SER A 98 1.92 -9.90 15.52
N LYS A 99 0.80 -9.47 16.10
CA LYS A 99 -0.51 -9.57 15.46
C LYS A 99 -0.64 -8.66 14.25
N VAL A 100 -0.21 -7.42 14.36
CA VAL A 100 -0.26 -6.46 13.25
C VAL A 100 0.63 -6.94 12.10
N THR A 101 1.82 -7.44 12.38
CA THR A 101 2.71 -7.99 11.36
C THR A 101 2.06 -9.17 10.63
N GLU A 102 1.43 -10.08 11.36
CA GLU A 102 0.70 -11.20 10.78
C GLU A 102 -0.44 -10.72 9.86
N LEU A 103 -1.23 -9.76 10.31
CA LEU A 103 -2.35 -9.24 9.52
C LEU A 103 -1.90 -8.49 8.28
N MET A 104 -0.81 -7.72 8.36
CA MET A 104 -0.25 -7.03 7.21
C MET A 104 0.33 -8.00 6.18
N ASN A 105 1.02 -9.04 6.63
CA ASN A 105 1.51 -10.08 5.74
C ASN A 105 0.35 -10.82 5.04
N GLY A 106 -0.73 -11.08 5.76
CA GLY A 106 -1.93 -11.71 5.19
C GLY A 106 -2.59 -10.84 4.11
N ALA A 107 -2.57 -9.53 4.26
CA ALA A 107 -3.12 -8.62 3.27
C ALA A 107 -2.33 -8.63 1.95
N ALA A 108 -1.05 -9.00 2.00
CA ALA A 108 -0.16 -9.05 0.85
C ALA A 108 -0.07 -10.44 0.19
N GLU A 109 -0.78 -11.43 0.71
CA GLU A 109 -0.60 -12.86 0.40
C GLU A 109 -0.81 -13.23 -1.06
N LEU A 110 -1.45 -12.38 -1.86
CA LEU A 110 -1.91 -12.76 -3.20
C LEU A 110 -0.86 -12.68 -4.30
N SER A 111 0.26 -11.98 -4.16
CA SER A 111 1.19 -11.88 -5.29
C SER A 111 2.53 -11.18 -5.03
N VAL A 112 2.79 -10.62 -3.86
CA VAL A 112 4.01 -9.84 -3.64
C VAL A 112 4.58 -10.18 -2.27
N ALA A 113 5.89 -10.47 -2.22
CA ALA A 113 6.60 -10.57 -0.96
C ALA A 113 6.65 -9.18 -0.32
N LEU A 114 5.80 -8.95 0.68
CA LEU A 114 5.79 -7.72 1.44
C LEU A 114 6.73 -7.87 2.64
N LYS A 115 7.69 -6.97 2.73
CA LYS A 115 8.55 -6.88 3.91
C LYS A 115 7.92 -5.88 4.88
N VAL A 116 7.58 -6.35 6.07
CA VAL A 116 7.04 -5.49 7.13
C VAL A 116 8.15 -5.16 8.13
N ASP A 117 8.50 -3.89 8.23
CA ASP A 117 9.45 -3.40 9.22
C ASP A 117 8.68 -2.70 10.34
N VAL A 118 9.12 -2.93 11.58
CA VAL A 118 8.46 -2.36 12.77
C VAL A 118 9.47 -1.53 13.56
N GLY A 119 9.08 -0.31 13.89
CA GLY A 119 9.82 0.54 14.82
C GLY A 119 8.95 0.89 16.02
N THR A 120 9.55 1.02 17.20
CA THR A 120 8.86 1.42 18.41
C THR A 120 9.60 2.57 19.10
N GLY A 121 8.85 3.42 19.80
CA GLY A 121 9.42 4.55 20.52
C GLY A 121 8.36 5.25 21.35
N SER A 122 8.80 6.20 22.17
CA SER A 122 7.88 7.00 22.99
C SER A 122 7.06 7.99 22.15
N ASN A 123 7.53 8.30 20.95
CA ASN A 123 6.84 9.17 20.00
C ASN A 123 7.17 8.72 18.57
N TRP A 124 6.51 9.33 17.60
CA TRP A 124 6.68 8.96 16.19
C TRP A 124 8.12 9.11 15.69
N ASP A 125 8.81 10.18 16.11
CA ASP A 125 10.20 10.41 15.69
C ASP A 125 11.13 9.30 16.19
N GLU A 126 10.96 8.85 17.43
CA GLU A 126 11.75 7.76 17.99
C GLU A 126 11.48 6.42 17.33
N ALA A 127 10.27 6.19 16.81
CA ALA A 127 9.90 4.95 16.15
C ALA A 127 10.51 4.82 14.75
N HIS A 128 11.07 5.89 14.20
CA HIS A 128 11.72 5.89 12.88
C HIS A 128 13.26 5.72 12.98
#